data_59677b31af3c4198635ee8ce5b144c0a
#
_entry.id   59677b31af3c4198635ee8ce5b144c0a
#
_cell.length_a   1.000
_cell.length_b   1.000
_cell.length_c   1.000
_cell.angle_alpha   90.00
_cell.angle_beta   90.00
_cell.angle_gamma   90.00
#
_symmetry.space_group_name_H-M   'P 1'
#
loop_
_entity.id
_entity.type
_entity.pdbx_description
1 polymer ?
#
loop_
_entity_poly.entity_id
_entity_poly.type
_entity_poly.pdbx_seq_one_letter_code
_entity_poly.pdbx_strand_id
1 'polypeptide(L)' 'MKDSTVSARVENNIKLEAEDILQKLGVPVSVVINSLYRQII' A
#
# COMPACT_ATOMS: atom_id res chain seq x y z
N MET A 1 -7.44 -12.45 16.91
CA MET A 1 -6.87 -12.40 15.58
C MET A 1 -5.60 -11.57 15.57
N LYS A 2 -4.60 -12.02 14.90
CA LYS A 2 -3.32 -11.33 14.90
C LYS A 2 -3.03 -10.75 13.53
N ASP A 3 -2.61 -9.50 13.54
CA ASP A 3 -2.19 -8.83 12.33
C ASP A 3 -0.68 -8.90 12.20
N SER A 4 -0.22 -8.95 10.97
CA SER A 4 1.19 -8.93 10.64
C SER A 4 1.51 -7.69 9.81
N THR A 5 2.77 -7.30 9.81
CA THR A 5 3.21 -6.16 9.02
C THR A 5 4.02 -6.62 7.83
N VAL A 6 4.01 -5.80 6.79
CA VAL A 6 4.79 -6.00 5.58
C VAL A 6 5.77 -4.85 5.45
N SER A 7 7.01 -5.18 5.13
CA SER A 7 8.04 -4.17 4.86
C SER A 7 8.57 -4.35 3.46
N ALA A 8 8.80 -3.26 2.77
CA ALA A 8 9.35 -3.29 1.43
C ALA A 8 10.16 -2.02 1.18
N ARG A 9 11.19 -2.15 0.36
CA ARG A 9 11.95 -1.00 -0.09
C ARG A 9 11.38 -0.51 -1.41
N VAL A 10 11.11 0.77 -1.47
CA VAL A 10 10.54 1.41 -2.66
C VAL A 10 11.34 2.68 -2.91
N GLU A 11 11.58 3.00 -4.18
CA GLU A 11 12.23 4.25 -4.52
C GLU A 11 11.42 5.42 -3.97
N ASN A 12 12.13 6.38 -3.37
CA ASN A 12 11.50 7.46 -2.63
C ASN A 12 10.53 8.28 -3.49
N ASN A 13 10.94 8.61 -4.71
CA ASN A 13 10.09 9.38 -5.62
C ASN A 13 8.83 8.63 -6.04
N ILE A 14 8.94 7.33 -6.23
CA ILE A 14 7.80 6.48 -6.59
C ILE A 14 6.84 6.36 -5.41
N LYS A 15 7.39 6.17 -4.22
CA LYS A 15 6.58 6.09 -3.00
C LYS A 15 5.78 7.37 -2.78
N LEU A 16 6.43 8.52 -2.89
CA LEU A 16 5.77 9.80 -2.68
C LEU A 16 4.67 10.05 -3.71
N GLU A 17 4.93 9.74 -4.96
CA GLU A 17 3.96 9.94 -6.03
C GLU A 17 2.74 9.04 -5.87
N ALA A 18 2.97 7.77 -5.58
CA ALA A 18 1.89 6.81 -5.37
C ALA A 18 1.05 7.17 -4.15
N GLU A 19 1.68 7.53 -3.05
CA GLU A 19 0.96 7.87 -1.82
C GLU A 19 0.18 9.17 -1.96
N ASP A 20 0.68 10.12 -2.75
CA ASP A 20 -0.05 11.34 -3.05
C ASP A 20 -1.36 11.04 -3.79
N ILE A 21 -1.29 10.17 -4.77
CA ILE A 21 -2.49 9.76 -5.54
C ILE A 21 -3.48 9.05 -4.62
N LEU A 22 -3.01 8.13 -3.80
CA LEU A 22 -3.88 7.41 -2.87
C LEU A 22 -4.54 8.34 -1.86
N GLN A 23 -3.80 9.34 -1.39
CA GLN A 23 -4.35 10.33 -0.46
C GLN A 23 -5.47 11.12 -1.11
N LYS A 24 -5.31 11.51 -2.36
CA LYS A 24 -6.34 12.25 -3.10
C LYS A 24 -7.59 11.40 -3.31
N LEU A 25 -7.43 10.10 -3.44
CA LEU A 25 -8.55 9.16 -3.58
C LEU A 25 -9.16 8.76 -2.23
N GLY A 26 -8.50 9.10 -1.14
CA GLY A 26 -8.96 8.70 0.20
C GLY A 26 -8.74 7.23 0.49
N VAL A 27 -7.74 6.60 -0.14
CA VAL A 27 -7.45 5.18 0.02
C VAL A 27 -6.17 4.99 0.84
N PRO A 28 -6.24 4.34 2.01
CA PRO A 28 -5.03 4.04 2.77
C PRO A 28 -4.13 3.02 2.05
N VAL A 29 -2.82 3.15 2.23
CA VAL A 29 -1.85 2.24 1.61
C VAL A 29 -2.08 0.79 2.04
N SER A 30 -2.45 0.57 3.29
CA SER A 30 -2.71 -0.77 3.81
C SER A 30 -3.84 -1.47 3.06
N VAL A 31 -4.86 -0.74 2.64
CA VAL A 31 -5.96 -1.30 1.85
C VAL A 31 -5.47 -1.79 0.49
N VAL A 32 -4.59 -1.01 -0.13
CA VAL A 32 -4.00 -1.38 -1.42
C VAL A 32 -3.18 -2.66 -1.30
N ILE A 33 -2.35 -2.75 -0.28
CA ILE A 33 -1.51 -3.92 -0.04
C ILE A 33 -2.37 -5.16 0.23
N ASN A 34 -3.39 -5.03 1.05
CA ASN A 34 -4.31 -6.14 1.33
C ASN A 34 -5.04 -6.60 0.08
N SER A 35 -5.48 -5.65 -0.75
CA SER A 35 -6.15 -5.97 -2.01
C SER A 35 -5.24 -6.74 -2.95
N LEU A 36 -3.97 -6.32 -3.04
CA LEU A 36 -2.99 -6.99 -3.89
C LEU A 36 -2.76 -8.43 -3.43
N TYR A 37 -2.59 -8.63 -2.14
CA TYR A 37 -2.41 -9.97 -1.59
C TYR A 37 -3.60 -10.89 -1.88
N ARG A 38 -4.79 -10.37 -1.79
CA ARG A 38 -6.00 -11.15 -2.10
C ARG A 38 -6.08 -11.53 -3.57
N GLN A 39 -5.58 -10.67 -4.45
CA GLN A 39 -5.54 -10.97 -5.88
C GLN A 39 -4.56 -12.09 -6.21
N ILE A 40 -3.49 -12.23 -5.42
CA ILE A 40 -2.49 -13.27 -5.62
C ILE A 40 -3.06 -14.64 -5.24
N ILE A 41 -3.84 -14.71 -4.20
CA ILE A 41 -4.45 -15.95 -3.73
C ILE A 41 -5.57 -16.38 -4.66
#